data_a1c2e292131873ea4acb543c2a48ae1c
#
_entry.id   a1c2e292131873ea4acb543c2a48ae1c
#
_cell.length_a   1.000
_cell.length_b   1.000
_cell.length_c   1.000
_cell.angle_alpha   90.00
_cell.angle_beta   90.00
_cell.angle_gamma   90.00
#
_symmetry.space_group_name_H-M   'P 1'
#
loop_
_entity.id
_entity.type
_entity.pdbx_description
1 polymer ?
#
loop_
_entity_poly.entity_id
_entity_poly.type
_entity_poly.pdbx_seq_one_letter_code
_entity_poly.pdbx_strand_id
1 'polypeptide(L)'
;MTRSAVREKSYGSVKTFWLDRDYIIRQLGAAVDSIRTDPNVVQIILFGSFAEDRAVPGSDVDILIILQSDSRRFIDRIVTFLDAFSDLGIAVDVFPYTVDKLDNPVAEIAMRTGKVLLER
;
A
#
# COMPACT_ATOMS: atom_id res chain seq x y z
N MET A 1 -16.31 10.09 -3.12
CA MET A 1 -16.50 8.70 -3.60
C MET A 1 -15.21 8.21 -4.23
N THR A 2 -14.77 7.03 -3.85
CA THR A 2 -13.54 6.45 -4.37
C THR A 2 -13.77 5.83 -5.75
N ARG A 3 -12.93 6.19 -6.72
CA ARG A 3 -12.96 5.61 -8.05
C ARG A 3 -12.30 4.23 -8.02
N SER A 4 -12.94 3.20 -8.59
CA SER A 4 -12.32 1.89 -8.74
C SER A 4 -11.11 1.95 -9.66
N ALA A 5 -10.07 1.20 -9.32
CA ALA A 5 -8.88 1.02 -10.16
C ALA A 5 -9.02 -0.13 -11.17
N VAL A 6 -10.16 -0.83 -11.17
CA VAL A 6 -10.45 -1.88 -12.14
C VAL A 6 -11.09 -1.27 -13.37
N ARG A 7 -10.54 -1.57 -14.55
CA ARG A 7 -11.07 -1.15 -15.85
C ARG A 7 -11.67 -2.34 -16.56
N GLU A 8 -12.63 -2.06 -17.47
CA GLU A 8 -13.39 -3.05 -18.19
C GLU A 8 -13.48 -2.68 -19.66
N LYS A 9 -13.42 -3.67 -20.54
CA LYS A 9 -13.71 -3.53 -21.95
C LYS A 9 -14.52 -4.72 -22.42
N SER A 10 -15.58 -4.44 -23.21
CA SER A 10 -16.49 -5.45 -23.75
C SER A 10 -16.23 -5.71 -25.22
N TYR A 11 -16.26 -7.00 -25.60
CA TYR A 11 -16.15 -7.47 -26.98
C TYR A 11 -17.33 -8.42 -27.23
N GLY A 12 -18.48 -7.87 -27.63
CA GLY A 12 -19.70 -8.66 -27.73
C GLY A 12 -20.12 -9.20 -26.35
N SER A 13 -20.15 -10.53 -26.18
CA SER A 13 -20.48 -11.17 -24.91
C SER A 13 -19.28 -11.38 -24.00
N VAL A 14 -18.06 -11.02 -24.46
CA VAL A 14 -16.82 -11.19 -23.70
C VAL A 14 -16.45 -9.87 -23.02
N LYS A 15 -16.13 -9.93 -21.73
CA LYS A 15 -15.64 -8.79 -20.95
C LYS A 15 -14.23 -9.05 -20.47
N THR A 16 -13.39 -8.03 -20.58
CA THR A 16 -12.01 -8.06 -20.11
C THR A 16 -11.84 -7.06 -18.98
N PHE A 17 -11.17 -7.47 -17.91
CA PHE A 17 -10.89 -6.63 -16.74
C PHE A 17 -9.39 -6.55 -16.52
N TRP A 18 -8.92 -5.35 -16.11
CA TRP A 18 -7.52 -5.15 -15.73
C TRP A 18 -7.40 -4.04 -14.69
N LEU A 19 -6.25 -3.99 -14.00
CA LEU A 19 -5.94 -2.91 -13.07
C LEU A 19 -5.34 -1.72 -13.81
N ASP A 20 -5.83 -0.52 -13.46
CA ASP A 20 -5.24 0.73 -13.94
C ASP A 20 -4.02 1.05 -13.07
N ARG A 21 -2.86 0.52 -13.46
CA ARG A 21 -1.63 0.64 -12.70
C ARG A 21 -1.20 2.09 -12.52
N ASP A 22 -1.30 2.91 -13.57
CA ASP A 22 -0.89 4.32 -13.49
C ASP A 22 -1.76 5.10 -12.51
N TYR A 23 -3.06 4.84 -12.49
CA TYR A 23 -3.98 5.43 -11.52
C TYR A 23 -3.57 5.06 -10.09
N ILE A 24 -3.32 3.78 -9.83
CA ILE A 24 -2.92 3.29 -8.50
C ILE A 24 -1.59 3.95 -8.06
N ILE A 25 -0.61 4.03 -8.95
CA ILE A 25 0.68 4.66 -8.65
C ILE A 25 0.52 6.13 -8.31
N ARG A 26 -0.32 6.87 -9.06
CA ARG A 26 -0.58 8.28 -8.75
C ARG A 26 -1.23 8.45 -7.38
N GLN A 27 -2.21 7.59 -7.05
CA GLN A 27 -2.88 7.66 -5.75
C GLN A 27 -1.94 7.24 -4.61
N LEU A 28 -1.05 6.28 -4.84
CA LEU A 28 0.00 5.92 -3.90
C LEU A 28 0.93 7.11 -3.62
N GLY A 29 1.35 7.83 -4.66
CA GLY A 29 2.17 9.02 -4.50
C GLY A 29 1.50 10.08 -3.64
N ALA A 30 0.22 10.35 -3.88
CA ALA A 30 -0.55 11.30 -3.08
C ALA A 30 -0.68 10.86 -1.62
N ALA A 31 -0.93 9.56 -1.38
CA ALA A 31 -1.03 9.01 -0.04
C ALA A 31 0.30 9.13 0.71
N VAL A 32 1.41 8.80 0.06
CA VAL A 32 2.76 8.92 0.64
C VAL A 32 3.06 10.38 0.98
N ASP A 33 2.70 11.31 0.09
CA ASP A 33 2.91 12.74 0.35
C ASP A 33 2.13 13.23 1.56
N SER A 34 0.91 12.71 1.77
CA SER A 34 0.12 13.06 2.96
C SER A 34 0.73 12.54 4.26
N ILE A 35 1.40 11.40 4.21
CA ILE A 35 2.05 10.79 5.38
C ILE A 35 3.44 11.37 5.61
N ARG A 36 4.09 11.85 4.57
CA ARG A 36 5.46 12.39 4.60
C ARG A 36 5.65 13.48 5.66
N THR A 37 4.59 14.21 6.00
CA THR A 37 4.63 15.27 7.00
C THR A 37 4.76 14.74 8.43
N ASP A 38 4.52 13.47 8.67
CA ASP A 38 4.67 12.84 9.98
C ASP A 38 6.13 12.39 10.18
N PRO A 39 6.92 13.07 11.03
CA PRO A 39 8.33 12.71 11.23
C PRO A 39 8.53 11.36 11.91
N ASN A 40 7.48 10.79 12.49
CA ASN A 40 7.52 9.45 13.10
C ASN A 40 7.57 8.35 12.04
N VAL A 41 7.16 8.63 10.81
CA VAL A 41 7.23 7.70 9.69
C VAL A 41 8.64 7.72 9.12
N VAL A 42 9.36 6.63 9.32
CA VAL A 42 10.78 6.49 8.92
C VAL A 42 10.89 6.01 7.49
N GLN A 43 10.05 5.06 7.10
CA GLN A 43 10.12 4.42 5.79
C GLN A 43 8.76 3.87 5.39
N ILE A 44 8.47 3.89 4.08
CA ILE A 44 7.27 3.26 3.50
C ILE A 44 7.74 2.37 2.35
N ILE A 45 7.30 1.12 2.36
CA ILE A 45 7.70 0.12 1.35
C ILE A 45 6.45 -0.52 0.75
N LEU A 46 6.35 -0.49 -0.57
CA LEU A 46 5.36 -1.24 -1.34
C LEU A 46 5.90 -2.64 -1.59
N PHE A 47 5.12 -3.67 -1.27
CA PHE A 47 5.55 -5.05 -1.51
C PHE A 47 4.37 -5.91 -1.99
N GLY A 48 4.59 -7.20 -2.15
CA GLY A 48 3.57 -8.13 -2.61
C GLY A 48 3.35 -8.10 -4.12
N SER A 49 2.21 -8.63 -4.57
CA SER A 49 1.95 -8.85 -5.99
C SER A 49 1.98 -7.57 -6.83
N PHE A 50 1.49 -6.46 -6.30
CA PHE A 50 1.50 -5.19 -7.04
C PHE A 50 2.94 -4.69 -7.26
N ALA A 51 3.79 -4.78 -6.25
CA ALA A 51 5.19 -4.36 -6.36
C ALA A 51 5.98 -5.23 -7.35
N GLU A 52 5.58 -6.49 -7.50
CA GLU A 52 6.26 -7.46 -8.37
C GLU A 52 5.61 -7.61 -9.75
N ASP A 53 4.72 -6.70 -10.12
CA ASP A 53 4.00 -6.69 -11.40
C ASP A 53 3.16 -7.95 -11.67
N ARG A 54 2.65 -8.58 -10.59
CA ARG A 54 1.80 -9.77 -10.67
C ARG A 54 0.35 -9.50 -10.29
N ALA A 55 0.02 -8.23 -9.99
CA ALA A 55 -1.32 -7.87 -9.54
C ALA A 55 -2.34 -7.98 -10.67
N VAL A 56 -3.52 -8.49 -10.32
CA VAL A 56 -4.69 -8.62 -11.19
C VAL A 56 -5.90 -8.06 -10.44
N PRO A 57 -7.05 -7.85 -11.10
CA PRO A 57 -8.27 -7.47 -10.38
C PRO A 57 -8.53 -8.48 -9.24
N GLY A 58 -8.77 -7.96 -8.03
CA GLY A 58 -8.88 -8.76 -6.81
C GLY A 58 -7.61 -8.85 -5.97
N SER A 59 -6.46 -8.45 -6.51
CA SER A 59 -5.22 -8.33 -5.73
C SER A 59 -5.29 -7.16 -4.77
N ASP A 60 -4.58 -7.25 -3.64
CA ASP A 60 -4.41 -6.18 -2.67
C ASP A 60 -3.08 -5.44 -2.92
N VAL A 61 -3.01 -4.20 -2.47
CA VAL A 61 -1.76 -3.44 -2.38
C VAL A 61 -1.24 -3.59 -0.96
N ASP A 62 -0.02 -4.08 -0.79
CA ASP A 62 0.60 -4.32 0.51
C ASP A 62 1.61 -3.22 0.82
N ILE A 63 1.44 -2.55 1.96
CA ILE A 63 2.26 -1.41 2.37
C ILE A 63 2.84 -1.66 3.76
N LEU A 64 4.16 -1.66 3.86
CA LEU A 64 4.87 -1.64 5.13
C LEU A 64 5.17 -0.19 5.50
N ILE A 65 4.78 0.21 6.71
CA ILE A 65 5.12 1.52 7.26
C ILE A 65 6.00 1.31 8.47
N ILE A 66 7.21 1.86 8.45
CA ILE A 66 8.14 1.75 9.57
C ILE A 66 8.07 3.05 10.37
N LEU A 67 7.74 2.93 11.65
CA LEU A 67 7.58 4.03 12.58
C LEU A 67 8.76 4.07 13.55
N GLN A 68 9.19 5.27 13.92
CA GLN A 68 10.24 5.44 14.93
C GLN A 68 9.79 4.87 16.27
N SER A 69 8.57 5.20 16.69
CA SER A 69 7.97 4.68 17.92
C SER A 69 6.46 4.84 17.87
N ASP A 70 5.73 3.94 18.54
CA ASP A 70 4.28 4.06 18.67
C ASP A 70 3.83 3.15 19.80
N SER A 71 3.18 3.72 20.80
CA SER A 71 2.68 2.97 21.97
C SER A 71 1.28 2.41 21.77
N ARG A 72 0.61 2.76 20.67
CA ARG A 72 -0.73 2.26 20.38
C ARG A 72 -0.67 0.78 19.99
N ARG A 73 -1.81 0.08 20.11
CA ARG A 73 -1.94 -1.28 19.62
C ARG A 73 -1.77 -1.28 18.09
N PHE A 74 -1.30 -2.40 17.56
CA PHE A 74 -1.08 -2.56 16.12
C PHE A 74 -2.34 -2.25 15.31
N ILE A 75 -3.51 -2.76 15.76
CA ILE A 75 -4.77 -2.52 15.06
C ILE A 75 -5.13 -1.03 14.99
N ASP A 76 -4.82 -0.26 16.03
CA ASP A 76 -5.11 1.17 16.05
C ASP A 76 -4.21 1.94 15.08
N ARG A 77 -2.97 1.49 14.90
CA ARG A 77 -2.05 2.06 13.90
C ARG A 77 -2.57 1.79 12.49
N ILE A 78 -3.07 0.57 12.23
CA ILE A 78 -3.64 0.21 10.93
C ILE A 78 -4.77 1.18 10.56
N VAL A 79 -5.70 1.41 11.49
CA VAL A 79 -6.84 2.31 11.26
C VAL A 79 -6.35 3.72 10.90
N THR A 80 -5.33 4.21 11.61
CA THR A 80 -4.78 5.54 11.37
C THR A 80 -4.23 5.71 9.95
N PHE A 81 -3.45 4.73 9.47
CA PHE A 81 -2.79 4.85 8.18
C PHE A 81 -3.68 4.42 7.01
N LEU A 82 -4.62 3.52 7.24
CA LEU A 82 -5.46 2.99 6.17
C LEU A 82 -6.27 4.08 5.47
N ASP A 83 -6.70 5.10 6.21
CA ASP A 83 -7.45 6.22 5.66
C ASP A 83 -6.66 6.96 4.56
N ALA A 84 -5.35 7.10 4.72
CA ALA A 84 -4.51 7.77 3.74
C ALA A 84 -4.51 7.06 2.37
N PHE A 85 -4.80 5.76 2.33
CA PHE A 85 -4.80 4.96 1.12
C PHE A 85 -6.20 4.68 0.58
N SER A 86 -7.23 5.36 1.09
CA SER A 86 -8.63 5.08 0.75
C SER A 86 -8.98 5.38 -0.72
N ASP A 87 -8.19 6.21 -1.40
CA ASP A 87 -8.46 6.64 -2.77
C ASP A 87 -7.78 5.79 -3.84
N LEU A 88 -7.14 4.69 -3.47
CA LEU A 88 -6.45 3.85 -4.46
C LEU A 88 -7.40 3.10 -5.38
N GLY A 89 -8.66 2.91 -4.99
CA GLY A 89 -9.64 2.18 -5.80
C GLY A 89 -9.42 0.67 -5.82
N ILE A 90 -8.60 0.15 -4.91
CA ILE A 90 -8.25 -1.25 -4.72
C ILE A 90 -8.02 -1.47 -3.23
N ALA A 91 -8.20 -2.69 -2.75
CA ALA A 91 -7.97 -3.01 -1.34
C ALA A 91 -6.49 -2.82 -0.97
N VAL A 92 -6.26 -2.29 0.21
CA VAL A 92 -4.91 -2.01 0.73
C VAL A 92 -4.74 -2.67 2.08
N ASP A 93 -3.65 -3.39 2.28
CA ASP A 93 -3.22 -3.93 3.56
C ASP A 93 -2.03 -3.12 4.06
N VAL A 94 -2.17 -2.54 5.24
CA VAL A 94 -1.15 -1.71 5.87
C VAL A 94 -0.55 -2.44 7.05
N PHE A 95 0.80 -2.44 7.14
CA PHE A 95 1.56 -3.11 8.20
C PHE A 95 2.47 -2.07 8.89
N PRO A 96 1.94 -1.35 9.91
CA PRO A 96 2.69 -0.28 10.59
C PRO A 96 3.48 -0.82 11.79
N TYR A 97 4.73 -1.22 11.55
CA TYR A 97 5.65 -1.71 12.57
C TYR A 97 6.60 -0.61 13.03
N THR A 98 6.99 -0.65 14.30
CA THR A 98 8.04 0.21 14.83
C THR A 98 9.42 -0.37 14.49
N VAL A 99 10.46 0.47 14.51
CA VAL A 99 11.83 0.07 14.14
C VAL A 99 12.37 -1.11 14.97
N ASP A 100 11.90 -1.27 16.20
CA ASP A 100 12.30 -2.36 17.08
C ASP A 100 11.49 -3.64 16.88
N LYS A 101 10.53 -3.67 15.96
CA LYS A 101 9.64 -4.81 15.72
C LYS A 101 9.68 -5.31 14.27
N LEU A 102 10.82 -5.16 13.61
CA LEU A 102 10.98 -5.58 12.20
C LEU A 102 11.40 -7.03 12.06
N ASP A 103 11.63 -7.73 13.18
CA ASP A 103 11.95 -9.15 13.19
C ASP A 103 10.68 -9.99 13.12
N ASN A 104 10.05 -9.97 11.93
CA ASN A 104 8.86 -10.76 11.66
C ASN A 104 8.79 -11.04 10.13
N PRO A 105 8.08 -12.12 9.71
CA PRO A 105 8.08 -12.54 8.32
C PRO A 105 7.58 -11.48 7.33
N VAL A 106 6.58 -10.69 7.71
CA VAL A 106 6.00 -9.66 6.83
C VAL A 106 7.04 -8.56 6.57
N ALA A 107 7.65 -8.01 7.63
CA ALA A 107 8.64 -6.97 7.49
C ALA A 107 9.88 -7.47 6.73
N GLU A 108 10.32 -8.69 6.99
CA GLU A 108 11.48 -9.29 6.31
C GLU A 108 11.25 -9.42 4.81
N ILE A 109 10.08 -9.91 4.39
CA ILE A 109 9.73 -10.04 2.98
C ILE A 109 9.66 -8.65 2.33
N ALA A 110 8.98 -7.71 2.97
CA ALA A 110 8.82 -6.36 2.43
C ALA A 110 10.17 -5.66 2.24
N MET A 111 11.06 -5.77 3.22
CA MET A 111 12.37 -5.11 3.16
C MET A 111 13.28 -5.77 2.12
N ARG A 112 13.13 -7.06 1.88
CA ARG A 112 13.95 -7.79 0.91
C ARG A 112 13.46 -7.61 -0.53
N THR A 113 12.14 -7.61 -0.76
CA THR A 113 11.56 -7.68 -2.11
C THR A 113 10.78 -6.44 -2.52
N GLY A 114 10.54 -5.52 -1.60
CA GLY A 114 9.68 -4.37 -1.84
C GLY A 114 10.36 -3.21 -2.54
N LYS A 115 9.54 -2.21 -2.86
CA LYS A 115 9.99 -0.95 -3.45
C LYS A 115 9.81 0.17 -2.43
N VAL A 116 10.88 0.89 -2.14
CA VAL A 116 10.85 2.00 -1.18
C VAL A 116 10.11 3.18 -1.79
N LEU A 117 9.05 3.64 -1.11
CA LEU A 117 8.27 4.81 -1.53
C LEU A 117 8.67 6.07 -0.74
N LEU A 118 9.13 5.91 0.48
CA LEU A 118 9.63 6.96 1.34
C LEU A 118 10.75 6.40 2.20
N GLU A 119 11.83 7.16 2.32
CA GLU A 119 12.97 6.81 3.18
C GLU A 119 13.57 8.07 3.75
N ARG A 120 13.85 8.05 5.07
CA ARG A 120 14.49 9.17 5.77
C ARG A 120 15.87 8.81 6.25
#